data_d272c4ab72d891c5d7217bd9bef358f2
#
_entry.id   d272c4ab72d891c5d7217bd9bef358f2
#
_cell.length_a   1.000
_cell.length_b   1.000
_cell.length_c   1.000
_cell.angle_alpha   90.00
_cell.angle_beta   90.00
_cell.angle_gamma   90.00
#
_symmetry.space_group_name_H-M   'P 1'
#
loop_
_entity.id
_entity.type
_entity.pdbx_description
1 polymer ?
#
loop_
_entity_poly.entity_id
_entity_poly.type
_entity_poly.pdbx_seq_one_letter_code
_entity_poly.pdbx_strand_id
1 'polypeptide(L)'
;VRNLESTSLYEQHLTQLQEHIRAKTTNVLERVCVEDSKIKDFIENPEGNDRIEVILSSTMRDYIRNDETGRVIEGDPTKDLFTVYRMVFLREHGAQTEIIKNSEVVSDHCPNCRAPLTIDSIDKCEYCQASLKHNPKDWVLDVYEVVDEIEFYR
;
A
#
# COMPACT_ATOMS: atom_id res chain seq x y z
N VAL A 1 2.96 4.85 -3.59
CA VAL A 1 2.04 4.28 -2.58
C VAL A 1 1.19 5.38 -1.96
N ARG A 2 1.74 6.55 -1.62
CA ARG A 2 1.03 7.64 -0.94
C ARG A 2 -0.28 8.09 -1.62
N ASN A 3 -0.35 8.07 -2.94
CA ASN A 3 -1.54 8.47 -3.68
C ASN A 3 -2.68 7.46 -3.63
N LEU A 4 -2.45 6.29 -3.05
CA LEU A 4 -3.40 5.20 -2.92
C LEU A 4 -3.87 4.96 -1.48
N GLU A 5 -3.25 5.65 -0.52
CA GLU A 5 -3.54 5.51 0.91
C GLU A 5 -4.16 6.76 1.49
N SER A 6 -5.01 6.61 2.51
CA SER A 6 -5.44 7.74 3.33
C SER A 6 -4.25 8.34 4.08
N THR A 7 -4.36 9.60 4.48
CA THR A 7 -3.31 10.26 5.26
C THR A 7 -3.01 9.48 6.54
N SER A 8 -4.03 8.97 7.22
CA SER A 8 -3.88 8.21 8.45
C SER A 8 -3.09 6.91 8.23
N LEU A 9 -3.42 6.14 7.21
CA LEU A 9 -2.72 4.90 6.89
C LEU A 9 -1.28 5.16 6.46
N TYR A 10 -1.07 6.20 5.66
CA TYR A 10 0.26 6.62 5.24
C TYR A 10 1.16 7.00 6.43
N GLU A 11 0.64 7.75 7.42
CA GLU A 11 1.38 8.12 8.62
C GLU A 11 1.74 6.89 9.47
N GLN A 12 0.86 5.89 9.55
CA GLN A 12 1.17 4.62 10.21
C GLN A 12 2.32 3.89 9.51
N HIS A 13 2.26 3.73 8.19
CA HIS A 13 3.32 3.09 7.41
C HIS A 13 4.65 3.88 7.49
N LEU A 14 4.59 5.21 7.47
CA LEU A 14 5.78 6.03 7.64
C LEU A 14 6.43 5.82 9.01
N THR A 15 5.64 5.68 10.07
CA THR A 15 6.14 5.39 11.41
C THR A 15 6.86 4.04 11.46
N GLN A 16 6.26 2.98 10.90
CA GLN A 16 6.88 1.66 10.80
C GLN A 16 8.19 1.70 10.00
N LEU A 17 8.21 2.41 8.87
CA LEU A 17 9.41 2.59 8.07
C LEU A 17 10.54 3.28 8.86
N GLN A 18 10.20 4.32 9.63
CA GLN A 18 11.18 5.01 10.47
C GLN A 18 11.76 4.11 11.56
N GLU A 19 10.97 3.19 12.12
CA GLU A 19 11.44 2.19 13.08
C GLU A 19 12.47 1.25 12.43
N HIS A 20 12.20 0.74 11.23
CA HIS A 20 13.14 -0.08 10.48
C HIS A 20 14.44 0.67 10.16
N ILE A 21 14.35 1.92 9.72
CA ILE A 21 15.53 2.77 9.44
C ILE A 21 16.39 2.93 10.71
N ARG A 22 15.77 3.22 11.87
CA ARG A 22 16.51 3.37 13.14
C ARG A 22 17.14 2.07 13.60
N ALA A 23 16.45 0.96 13.40
CA ALA A 23 16.94 -0.37 13.76
C ALA A 23 17.95 -0.94 12.76
N LYS A 24 18.17 -0.28 11.63
CA LYS A 24 18.96 -0.76 10.48
C LYS A 24 18.49 -2.14 10.02
N THR A 25 17.22 -2.25 9.78
CA THR A 25 16.55 -3.47 9.34
C THR A 25 15.71 -3.21 8.10
N THR A 26 15.55 -4.25 7.30
CA THR A 26 14.68 -4.25 6.13
C THR A 26 13.66 -5.38 6.27
N ASN A 27 12.37 -5.03 6.14
CA ASN A 27 11.33 -6.04 5.91
C ASN A 27 11.40 -6.49 4.44
N VAL A 28 11.56 -7.78 4.23
CA VAL A 28 11.75 -8.39 2.91
C VAL A 28 10.52 -9.24 2.58
N LEU A 29 9.87 -8.87 1.48
CA LEU A 29 8.75 -9.63 0.92
C LEU A 29 9.21 -10.28 -0.39
N GLU A 30 9.16 -11.61 -0.45
CA GLU A 30 9.54 -12.39 -1.64
C GLU A 30 8.40 -13.30 -2.07
N ARG A 31 8.36 -13.64 -3.35
CA ARG A 31 7.39 -14.58 -3.93
C ARG A 31 5.93 -14.21 -3.65
N VAL A 32 5.64 -12.92 -3.63
CA VAL A 32 4.28 -12.43 -3.37
C VAL A 32 3.33 -12.90 -4.48
N CYS A 33 2.26 -13.60 -4.09
CA CYS A 33 1.22 -14.07 -4.97
C CYS A 33 -0.14 -13.77 -4.35
N VAL A 34 -1.02 -13.07 -5.06
CA VAL A 34 -2.42 -12.93 -4.67
C VAL A 34 -3.15 -14.19 -5.06
N GLU A 35 -3.74 -14.89 -4.08
CA GLU A 35 -4.47 -16.14 -4.28
C GLU A 35 -5.95 -15.88 -4.56
N ASP A 36 -6.57 -14.95 -3.82
CA ASP A 36 -7.99 -14.61 -3.98
C ASP A 36 -8.26 -13.19 -3.47
N SER A 37 -9.30 -12.56 -4.01
CA SER A 37 -9.81 -11.29 -3.52
C SER A 37 -11.32 -11.21 -3.66
N LYS A 38 -12.02 -10.78 -2.61
CA LYS A 38 -13.48 -10.68 -2.58
C LYS A 38 -13.92 -9.38 -1.96
N ILE A 39 -14.86 -8.70 -2.60
CA ILE A 39 -15.61 -7.63 -1.96
C ILE A 39 -16.52 -8.28 -0.92
N LYS A 40 -16.31 -7.91 0.34
CA LYS A 40 -17.13 -8.39 1.47
C LYS A 40 -18.33 -7.50 1.71
N ASP A 41 -18.15 -6.18 1.54
CA ASP A 41 -19.18 -5.20 1.82
C ASP A 41 -18.99 -3.93 0.99
N PHE A 42 -20.11 -3.24 0.70
CA PHE A 42 -20.15 -1.94 0.07
C PHE A 42 -21.21 -1.08 0.76
N ILE A 43 -20.79 0.07 1.28
CA ILE A 43 -21.65 1.01 1.99
C ILE A 43 -21.60 2.35 1.28
N GLU A 44 -22.76 2.79 0.78
CA GLU A 44 -22.94 4.16 0.28
C GLU A 44 -23.16 5.12 1.44
N ASN A 45 -22.51 6.28 1.39
CA ASN A 45 -22.66 7.31 2.40
C ASN A 45 -22.83 8.69 1.73
N PRO A 46 -24.08 9.10 1.46
CA PRO A 46 -24.39 10.38 0.78
C PRO A 46 -23.87 11.63 1.50
N GLU A 47 -23.56 11.53 2.79
CA GLU A 47 -23.05 12.65 3.60
C GLU A 47 -21.54 12.60 3.81
N GLY A 48 -20.83 11.67 3.14
CA GLY A 48 -19.40 11.49 3.33
C GLY A 48 -18.75 10.62 2.26
N ASN A 49 -18.00 9.61 2.70
CA ASN A 49 -17.30 8.70 1.81
C ASN A 49 -18.03 7.36 1.68
N ASP A 50 -18.16 6.88 0.46
CA ASP A 50 -18.53 5.50 0.19
C ASP A 50 -17.37 4.58 0.64
N ARG A 51 -17.72 3.37 1.08
CA ARG A 51 -16.78 2.42 1.65
C ARG A 51 -16.90 1.07 0.96
N ILE A 52 -15.77 0.51 0.54
CA ILE A 52 -15.65 -0.88 0.09
C ILE A 52 -14.77 -1.64 1.08
N GLU A 53 -15.24 -2.79 1.54
CA GLU A 53 -14.45 -3.74 2.31
C GLU A 53 -14.08 -4.93 1.44
N VAL A 54 -12.77 -5.21 1.36
CA VAL A 54 -12.21 -6.31 0.58
C VAL A 54 -11.46 -7.26 1.52
N ILE A 55 -11.68 -8.55 1.33
CA ILE A 55 -10.83 -9.60 1.89
C ILE A 55 -9.92 -10.10 0.79
N LEU A 56 -8.62 -10.03 1.02
CA LEU A 56 -7.58 -10.46 0.10
C LEU A 56 -6.75 -11.54 0.77
N SER A 57 -6.51 -12.65 0.10
CA SER A 57 -5.55 -13.65 0.53
C SER A 57 -4.34 -13.69 -0.39
N SER A 58 -3.18 -13.83 0.20
CA SER A 58 -1.92 -13.92 -0.52
C SER A 58 -0.97 -14.93 0.12
N THR A 59 -0.02 -15.42 -0.67
CA THR A 59 1.14 -16.16 -0.19
C THR A 59 2.39 -15.34 -0.47
N MET A 60 3.32 -15.37 0.47
CA MET A 60 4.61 -14.68 0.34
C MET A 60 5.62 -15.30 1.31
N ARG A 61 6.88 -14.94 1.14
CA ARG A 61 7.88 -15.05 2.19
C ARG A 61 8.02 -13.68 2.82
N ASP A 62 7.88 -13.61 4.13
CA ASP A 62 7.98 -12.38 4.90
C ASP A 62 8.99 -12.58 6.03
N TYR A 63 10.02 -11.75 6.05
CA TYR A 63 11.05 -11.81 7.07
C TYR A 63 11.77 -10.48 7.23
N ILE A 64 12.31 -10.23 8.41
CA ILE A 64 13.11 -9.04 8.71
C ILE A 64 14.59 -9.42 8.72
N ARG A 65 15.37 -8.66 7.98
CA ARG A 65 16.83 -8.82 7.87
C ARG A 65 17.55 -7.62 8.48
N ASN A 66 18.60 -7.87 9.20
CA ASN A 66 19.53 -6.83 9.65
C ASN A 66 20.42 -6.38 8.47
N ASP A 67 20.48 -5.08 8.20
CA ASP A 67 21.16 -4.53 7.02
C ASP A 67 22.69 -4.57 7.13
N GLU A 68 23.23 -4.53 8.35
CA GLU A 68 24.68 -4.56 8.56
C GLU A 68 25.26 -5.98 8.48
N THR A 69 24.52 -6.96 9.00
CA THR A 69 25.01 -8.34 9.13
C THR A 69 24.44 -9.28 8.07
N GLY A 70 23.38 -8.88 7.39
CA GLY A 70 22.61 -9.72 6.47
C GLY A 70 21.82 -10.86 7.13
N ARG A 71 21.84 -10.95 8.46
CA ARG A 71 21.14 -12.02 9.19
C ARG A 71 19.65 -11.76 9.27
N VAL A 72 18.86 -12.81 9.10
CA VAL A 72 17.43 -12.80 9.41
C VAL A 72 17.26 -12.73 10.93
N ILE A 73 16.45 -11.79 11.41
CA ILE A 73 16.19 -11.55 12.83
C ILE A 73 14.75 -11.89 13.20
N GLU A 74 13.86 -11.93 12.22
CA GLU A 74 12.45 -12.29 12.41
C GLU A 74 11.90 -12.92 11.12
N GLY A 75 10.97 -13.87 11.24
CA GLY A 75 10.42 -14.63 10.11
C GLY A 75 11.35 -15.75 9.63
N ASP A 76 10.98 -16.41 8.54
CA ASP A 76 11.75 -17.53 7.96
C ASP A 76 11.79 -17.41 6.41
N PRO A 77 12.96 -17.15 5.80
CA PRO A 77 13.09 -16.99 4.35
C PRO A 77 12.86 -18.28 3.57
N THR A 78 12.69 -19.42 4.26
CA THR A 78 12.46 -20.74 3.62
C THR A 78 11.00 -21.17 3.66
N LYS A 79 10.18 -20.50 4.46
CA LYS A 79 8.74 -20.78 4.58
C LYS A 79 7.91 -19.81 3.76
N ASP A 80 6.85 -20.31 3.18
CA ASP A 80 5.81 -19.46 2.61
C ASP A 80 4.75 -19.18 3.70
N LEU A 81 4.26 -17.95 3.72
CA LEU A 81 3.27 -17.44 4.64
C LEU A 81 1.97 -17.20 3.85
N PHE A 82 0.89 -17.84 4.25
CA PHE A 82 -0.45 -17.53 3.77
C PHE A 82 -1.06 -16.49 4.69
N THR A 83 -1.40 -15.34 4.14
CA THR A 83 -1.91 -14.19 4.91
C THR A 83 -3.24 -13.75 4.32
N VAL A 84 -4.19 -13.50 5.20
CA VAL A 84 -5.49 -12.92 4.86
C VAL A 84 -5.54 -11.49 5.37
N TYR A 85 -5.80 -10.56 4.46
CA TYR A 85 -5.91 -9.15 4.74
C TYR A 85 -7.35 -8.70 4.69
N ARG A 86 -7.70 -7.80 5.60
CA ARG A 86 -8.88 -6.95 5.50
C ARG A 86 -8.43 -5.58 5.03
N MET A 87 -9.00 -5.14 3.92
CA MET A 87 -8.69 -3.86 3.30
C MET A 87 -9.97 -3.03 3.23
N VAL A 88 -9.91 -1.77 3.61
CA VAL A 88 -11.03 -0.83 3.48
C VAL A 88 -10.61 0.30 2.58
N PHE A 89 -11.41 0.54 1.55
CA PHE A 89 -11.23 1.65 0.63
C PHE A 89 -12.33 2.67 0.83
N LEU A 90 -11.97 3.94 0.76
CA LEU A 90 -12.89 5.08 0.85
C LEU A 90 -12.83 5.90 -0.44
N ARG A 91 -13.96 6.49 -0.82
CA ARG A 91 -14.08 7.46 -1.90
C ARG A 91 -15.22 8.43 -1.60
N GLU A 92 -15.05 9.71 -1.92
CA GLU A 92 -16.13 10.70 -1.82
C GLU A 92 -17.39 10.22 -2.56
N HIS A 93 -18.54 10.34 -1.91
CA HIS A 93 -19.80 9.89 -2.48
C HIS A 93 -20.11 10.60 -3.81
N GLY A 94 -20.56 9.84 -4.79
CA GLY A 94 -20.85 10.35 -6.14
C GLY A 94 -19.62 10.64 -7.01
N ALA A 95 -18.41 10.52 -6.47
CA ALA A 95 -17.21 10.63 -7.27
C ALA A 95 -17.11 9.46 -8.27
N GLN A 96 -16.65 9.75 -9.48
CA GLN A 96 -16.41 8.75 -10.51
C GLN A 96 -14.91 8.74 -10.85
N THR A 97 -14.32 7.56 -10.86
CA THR A 97 -12.96 7.38 -11.33
C THR A 97 -12.86 7.83 -12.79
N GLU A 98 -11.99 8.78 -13.08
CA GLU A 98 -11.77 9.23 -14.44
C GLU A 98 -11.09 8.11 -15.23
N ILE A 99 -11.70 7.72 -16.36
CA ILE A 99 -11.06 6.80 -17.28
C ILE A 99 -9.90 7.55 -17.94
N ILE A 100 -8.69 7.31 -17.45
CA ILE A 100 -7.47 7.82 -18.08
C ILE A 100 -7.35 7.08 -19.41
N LYS A 101 -7.65 7.76 -20.52
CA LYS A 101 -7.65 7.19 -21.87
C LYS A 101 -6.26 6.79 -22.40
N ASN A 102 -5.20 7.12 -21.69
CA ASN A 102 -3.86 6.64 -21.95
C ASN A 102 -3.38 5.93 -20.70
N SER A 103 -2.95 4.69 -20.88
CA SER A 103 -2.38 3.79 -19.89
C SER A 103 -1.09 4.35 -19.23
N GLU A 104 -1.20 5.50 -18.61
CA GLU A 104 -0.22 5.96 -17.65
C GLU A 104 -0.57 5.29 -16.32
N VAL A 105 -0.10 4.07 -16.16
CA VAL A 105 0.15 3.41 -14.89
C VAL A 105 0.56 4.46 -13.89
N VAL A 106 0.06 4.38 -12.65
CA VAL A 106 0.55 5.13 -11.48
C VAL A 106 2.06 5.23 -11.61
N SER A 107 2.52 6.33 -12.16
CA SER A 107 3.89 6.41 -12.64
C SER A 107 4.75 6.76 -11.44
N ASP A 108 5.86 6.06 -11.29
CA ASP A 108 6.99 6.50 -10.47
C ASP A 108 7.48 7.90 -10.90
N HIS A 109 6.67 8.62 -11.66
CA HIS A 109 6.96 9.88 -12.30
C HIS A 109 5.87 10.92 -12.05
N CYS A 110 6.27 12.16 -11.90
CA CYS A 110 5.37 13.28 -11.70
C CYS A 110 4.37 13.42 -12.88
N PRO A 111 3.05 13.51 -12.62
CA PRO A 111 2.06 13.65 -13.68
C PRO A 111 2.18 14.96 -14.46
N ASN A 112 2.85 15.97 -13.90
CA ASN A 112 3.03 17.26 -14.55
C ASN A 112 4.31 17.35 -15.39
N CYS A 113 5.46 16.94 -14.86
CA CYS A 113 6.76 17.10 -15.53
C CYS A 113 7.44 15.78 -15.90
N ARG A 114 6.85 14.63 -15.54
CA ARG A 114 7.38 13.29 -15.77
C ARG A 114 8.74 12.99 -15.13
N ALA A 115 9.20 13.85 -14.23
CA ALA A 115 10.40 13.55 -13.45
C ALA A 115 10.13 12.35 -12.52
N PRO A 116 11.13 11.49 -12.25
CA PRO A 116 10.97 10.38 -11.32
C PRO A 116 10.60 10.91 -9.93
N LEU A 117 9.63 10.26 -9.29
CA LEU A 117 9.23 10.57 -7.93
C LEU A 117 10.04 9.70 -6.97
N THR A 118 10.65 10.32 -5.99
CA THR A 118 11.32 9.63 -4.91
C THR A 118 10.34 9.35 -3.76
N ILE A 119 10.70 8.42 -2.89
CA ILE A 119 9.91 8.08 -1.68
C ILE A 119 9.71 9.34 -0.80
N ASP A 120 10.62 10.29 -0.89
CA ASP A 120 10.62 11.54 -0.13
C ASP A 120 9.76 12.67 -0.76
N SER A 121 9.23 12.45 -1.97
CA SER A 121 8.36 13.41 -2.67
C SER A 121 6.96 13.48 -2.05
N ILE A 122 6.86 14.05 -0.85
CA ILE A 122 5.72 13.91 0.05
C ILE A 122 4.45 14.65 -0.39
N ASP A 123 4.53 15.87 -0.88
CA ASP A 123 3.35 16.68 -1.25
C ASP A 123 3.50 17.37 -2.59
N LYS A 124 4.74 17.51 -3.05
CA LYS A 124 5.08 18.24 -4.25
C LYS A 124 6.20 17.53 -4.98
N CYS A 125 6.14 17.58 -6.29
CA CYS A 125 7.26 17.18 -7.11
C CYS A 125 8.48 18.07 -6.81
N GLU A 126 9.61 17.46 -6.51
CA GLU A 126 10.85 18.20 -6.23
C GLU A 126 11.32 19.04 -7.43
N TYR A 127 10.98 18.62 -8.65
CA TYR A 127 11.42 19.26 -9.89
C TYR A 127 10.52 20.41 -10.34
N CYS A 128 9.20 20.23 -10.30
CA CYS A 128 8.26 21.23 -10.83
C CYS A 128 7.33 21.84 -9.79
N GLN A 129 7.45 21.43 -8.52
CA GLN A 129 6.62 21.87 -7.40
C GLN A 129 5.12 21.64 -7.57
N ALA A 130 4.71 20.86 -8.58
CA ALA A 130 3.31 20.46 -8.75
C ALA A 130 2.87 19.65 -7.53
N SER A 131 1.67 19.91 -7.04
CA SER A 131 1.08 19.15 -5.96
C SER A 131 0.83 17.72 -6.43
N LEU A 132 1.34 16.75 -5.67
CA LEU A 132 1.13 15.32 -5.86
C LEU A 132 -0.10 14.82 -5.08
N LYS A 133 -1.03 15.72 -4.78
CA LYS A 133 -2.23 15.37 -4.03
C LYS A 133 -3.01 14.29 -4.76
N HIS A 134 -3.51 13.37 -3.94
CA HIS A 134 -4.48 12.36 -4.34
C HIS A 134 -5.63 12.98 -5.14
N ASN A 135 -6.03 12.31 -6.22
CA ASN A 135 -7.29 12.68 -6.88
C ASN A 135 -8.45 12.30 -5.94
N PRO A 136 -9.21 13.26 -5.42
CA PRO A 136 -10.30 12.97 -4.48
C PRO A 136 -11.41 12.09 -5.08
N LYS A 137 -11.35 11.87 -6.39
CA LYS A 137 -12.31 11.01 -7.11
C LYS A 137 -11.91 9.52 -7.14
N ASP A 138 -10.74 9.16 -6.67
CA ASP A 138 -10.27 7.77 -6.67
C ASP A 138 -10.51 7.10 -5.32
N TRP A 139 -10.60 5.76 -5.35
CA TRP A 139 -10.62 4.95 -4.14
C TRP A 139 -9.27 5.02 -3.43
N VAL A 140 -9.30 5.25 -2.12
CA VAL A 140 -8.12 5.33 -1.25
C VAL A 140 -8.16 4.20 -0.26
N LEU A 141 -7.07 3.50 -0.08
CA LEU A 141 -6.91 2.51 0.98
C LEU A 141 -6.80 3.24 2.33
N ASP A 142 -7.71 2.92 3.25
CA ASP A 142 -7.79 3.54 4.58
C ASP A 142 -7.46 2.57 5.71
N VAL A 143 -7.79 1.29 5.53
CA VAL A 143 -7.44 0.23 6.46
C VAL A 143 -6.74 -0.89 5.72
N TYR A 144 -5.62 -1.34 6.28
CA TYR A 144 -4.86 -2.50 5.85
C TYR A 144 -4.43 -3.27 7.08
N GLU A 145 -5.03 -4.43 7.30
CA GLU A 145 -4.76 -5.24 8.49
C GLU A 145 -4.73 -6.73 8.17
N VAL A 146 -3.85 -7.45 8.84
CA VAL A 146 -3.81 -8.91 8.81
C VAL A 146 -4.91 -9.44 9.73
N VAL A 147 -5.76 -10.33 9.21
CA VAL A 147 -6.85 -10.97 9.97
C VAL A 147 -6.64 -12.45 10.19
N ASP A 148 -5.77 -13.09 9.40
CA ASP A 148 -5.35 -14.48 9.57
C ASP A 148 -4.00 -14.74 8.90
N GLU A 149 -3.19 -15.66 9.48
CA GLU A 149 -1.85 -15.94 9.01
C GLU A 149 -1.43 -17.39 9.32
N ILE A 150 -0.92 -18.11 8.31
CA ILE A 150 -0.51 -19.51 8.44
C ILE A 150 0.83 -19.71 7.72
N GLU A 151 1.84 -20.19 8.44
CA GLU A 151 3.12 -20.60 7.86
C GLU A 151 3.06 -22.03 7.30
N PHE A 152 3.71 -22.26 6.16
CA PHE A 152 3.86 -23.60 5.59
C PHE A 152 5.13 -23.73 4.75
N TYR A 153 5.57 -24.96 4.49
CA TYR A 153 6.66 -25.26 3.57
C TYR A 153 6.08 -25.65 2.20
N ARG A 154 6.62 -25.06 1.16
CA ARG A 154 6.38 -25.46 -0.22
C ARG A 154 7.50 -26.34 -0.75
#